data_007ff7e0d8acd6adda1bd91339abfbdb
#
_entry.id   007ff7e0d8acd6adda1bd91339abfbdb
#
_cell.length_a   1.000
_cell.length_b   1.000
_cell.length_c   1.000
_cell.angle_alpha   90.00
_cell.angle_beta   90.00
_cell.angle_gamma   90.00
#
_symmetry.space_group_name_H-M   'P 1'
#
loop_
_entity.id
_entity.type
_entity.pdbx_description
1 polymer ?
#
loop_
_entity_poly.entity_id
_entity_poly.type
_entity_poly.pdbx_seq_one_letter_code
_entity_poly.pdbx_strand_id
1 'polypeptide(L)'
;MFDSFDRAITYLRISVTDKCNLRCCYCMPEEGVPQRRHEELLTLEQMAEVGAAAVGLGVTKIRLTGGEPLVKRGIVELVRMLAAIQGLEHLAMTTNGTLLARHAGALREAGLDSINISLDTLDPARYNELTRRGDIEDALEGLEAALDQGFPVKVNMVVLGDTTESEIAGMRAFCAAKGASVQLINHYELTERKRDQQAFDRPPSCDRCNRVRLLADGSLKPCLHSNAEVRLDFSRLAESLREAILAKPRRGGACTNRAMTEIGG
;
A
#
# COMPACT_ATOMS: atom_id res chain seq x y z
N MET A 1 -5.43 -19.83 1.11
CA MET A 1 -4.66 -20.72 0.21
C MET A 1 -3.18 -20.67 0.57
N PHE A 2 -2.43 -21.79 0.36
CA PHE A 2 -0.98 -21.85 0.60
C PHE A 2 -0.20 -21.68 -0.71
N ASP A 3 0.97 -21.07 -0.64
CA ASP A 3 1.91 -21.04 -1.76
C ASP A 3 2.78 -22.31 -1.80
N SER A 4 3.71 -22.40 -2.76
CA SER A 4 4.60 -23.57 -2.95
C SER A 4 5.61 -23.80 -1.81
N PHE A 5 5.59 -22.97 -0.77
CA PHE A 5 6.50 -23.03 0.41
C PHE A 5 5.72 -23.03 1.73
N ASP A 6 4.49 -23.51 1.72
CA ASP A 6 3.58 -23.64 2.88
C ASP A 6 3.29 -22.32 3.61
N ARG A 7 3.44 -21.16 2.93
CA ARG A 7 3.04 -19.88 3.48
C ARG A 7 1.55 -19.63 3.19
N ALA A 8 0.75 -19.41 4.23
CA ALA A 8 -0.64 -19.02 4.07
C ALA A 8 -0.73 -17.60 3.47
N ILE A 9 -1.31 -17.48 2.27
CA ILE A 9 -1.52 -16.20 1.59
C ILE A 9 -2.90 -15.69 1.96
N THR A 10 -2.95 -14.73 2.88
CA THR A 10 -4.16 -14.18 3.48
C THR A 10 -4.34 -12.69 3.22
N TYR A 11 -3.41 -12.06 2.48
CA TYR A 11 -3.36 -10.63 2.33
C TYR A 11 -3.18 -10.21 0.87
N LEU A 12 -4.21 -9.57 0.30
CA LEU A 12 -4.16 -8.93 -1.02
C LEU A 12 -3.89 -7.43 -0.86
N ARG A 13 -2.90 -6.90 -1.59
CA ARG A 13 -2.71 -5.46 -1.77
C ARG A 13 -3.17 -5.08 -3.16
N ILE A 14 -4.00 -4.07 -3.29
CA ILE A 14 -4.50 -3.55 -4.56
C ILE A 14 -3.91 -2.17 -4.79
N SER A 15 -3.05 -2.04 -5.81
CA SER A 15 -2.63 -0.74 -6.34
C SER A 15 -3.75 -0.22 -7.23
N VAL A 16 -4.49 0.79 -6.77
CA VAL A 16 -5.68 1.30 -7.49
C VAL A 16 -5.32 2.29 -8.60
N THR A 17 -4.10 2.81 -8.56
CA THR A 17 -3.56 3.77 -9.54
C THR A 17 -2.04 3.87 -9.41
N ASP A 18 -1.37 4.22 -10.49
CA ASP A 18 0.05 4.60 -10.53
C ASP A 18 0.27 6.10 -10.27
N LYS A 19 -0.80 6.90 -10.27
CA LYS A 19 -0.75 8.35 -10.07
C LYS A 19 -0.56 8.68 -8.59
N CYS A 20 0.28 9.69 -8.33
CA CYS A 20 0.47 10.27 -7.00
C CYS A 20 0.52 11.80 -7.12
N ASN A 21 0.00 12.49 -6.14
CA ASN A 21 0.10 13.95 -6.04
C ASN A 21 1.43 14.43 -5.43
N LEU A 22 2.20 13.55 -4.80
CA LEU A 22 3.56 13.80 -4.32
C LEU A 22 4.63 13.24 -5.29
N ARG A 23 5.92 13.60 -5.02
CA ARG A 23 7.08 13.16 -5.80
C ARG A 23 8.22 12.74 -4.87
N CYS A 24 7.93 11.89 -3.88
CA CYS A 24 8.91 11.51 -2.87
C CYS A 24 10.21 10.98 -3.50
N CYS A 25 11.35 11.50 -3.01
CA CYS A 25 12.67 11.29 -3.61
C CYS A 25 13.09 9.81 -3.70
N TYR A 26 12.64 8.98 -2.75
CA TYR A 26 12.90 7.54 -2.71
C TYR A 26 11.87 6.69 -3.48
N CYS A 27 10.80 7.32 -4.01
CA CYS A 27 9.68 6.60 -4.63
C CYS A 27 9.65 6.76 -6.15
N MET A 28 9.93 7.96 -6.65
CA MET A 28 9.91 8.26 -8.08
C MET A 28 10.80 9.46 -8.43
N PRO A 29 11.19 9.61 -9.72
CA PRO A 29 11.86 10.81 -10.22
C PRO A 29 10.98 12.06 -10.06
N GLU A 30 11.60 13.24 -10.13
CA GLU A 30 10.91 14.53 -9.94
C GLU A 30 9.88 14.80 -11.03
N GLU A 31 10.16 14.43 -12.27
CA GLU A 31 9.24 14.48 -13.40
C GLU A 31 8.06 13.53 -13.28
N GLY A 32 8.17 12.53 -12.40
CA GLY A 32 7.19 11.49 -12.18
C GLY A 32 7.45 10.24 -13.03
N VAL A 33 6.45 9.37 -13.12
CA VAL A 33 6.46 8.16 -13.96
C VAL A 33 5.51 8.32 -15.13
N PRO A 34 5.77 7.67 -16.30
CA PRO A 34 4.84 7.66 -17.42
C PRO A 34 3.46 7.17 -16.97
N GLN A 35 2.42 7.96 -17.24
CA GLN A 35 1.06 7.61 -16.86
C GLN A 35 0.46 6.63 -17.87
N ARG A 36 -0.17 5.59 -17.36
CA ARG A 36 -0.97 4.67 -18.18
C ARG A 36 -2.25 5.34 -18.65
N ARG A 37 -2.71 4.98 -19.83
CA ARG A 37 -4.01 5.42 -20.35
C ARG A 37 -5.12 4.78 -19.54
N HIS A 38 -6.29 5.43 -19.48
CA HIS A 38 -7.42 4.95 -18.69
C HIS A 38 -7.88 3.55 -19.08
N GLU A 39 -7.84 3.24 -20.36
CA GLU A 39 -8.20 1.93 -20.96
C GLU A 39 -7.26 0.78 -20.52
N GLU A 40 -6.05 1.11 -20.08
CA GLU A 40 -5.06 0.15 -19.63
C GLU A 40 -5.19 -0.18 -18.13
N LEU A 41 -6.10 0.52 -17.44
CA LEU A 41 -6.31 0.36 -16.01
C LEU A 41 -7.61 -0.39 -15.73
N LEU A 42 -7.62 -1.18 -14.67
CA LEU A 42 -8.82 -1.83 -14.17
C LEU A 42 -9.89 -0.82 -13.73
N THR A 43 -11.16 -1.17 -13.98
CA THR A 43 -12.30 -0.46 -13.40
C THR A 43 -12.44 -0.77 -11.90
N LEU A 44 -13.28 -0.02 -11.20
CA LEU A 44 -13.55 -0.27 -9.78
C LEU A 44 -14.23 -1.62 -9.58
N GLU A 45 -15.17 -1.96 -10.46
CA GLU A 45 -15.89 -3.23 -10.47
C GLU A 45 -14.94 -4.41 -10.68
N GLN A 46 -14.01 -4.30 -11.63
CA GLN A 46 -13.00 -5.32 -11.87
C GLN A 46 -12.08 -5.53 -10.65
N MET A 47 -11.67 -4.43 -9.98
CA MET A 47 -10.89 -4.54 -8.74
C MET A 47 -11.68 -5.22 -7.62
N ALA A 48 -12.97 -4.91 -7.49
CA ALA A 48 -13.85 -5.54 -6.51
C ALA A 48 -14.08 -7.03 -6.82
N GLU A 49 -14.26 -7.39 -8.08
CA GLU A 49 -14.40 -8.78 -8.55
C GLU A 49 -13.15 -9.61 -8.21
N VAL A 50 -11.95 -9.07 -8.46
CA VAL A 50 -10.68 -9.70 -8.04
C VAL A 50 -10.60 -9.83 -6.52
N GLY A 51 -11.05 -8.82 -5.78
CA GLY A 51 -11.14 -8.86 -4.32
C GLY A 51 -12.01 -10.02 -3.83
N ALA A 52 -13.21 -10.18 -4.41
CA ALA A 52 -14.13 -11.26 -4.07
C ALA A 52 -13.55 -12.64 -4.40
N ALA A 53 -12.94 -12.80 -5.57
CA ALA A 53 -12.28 -14.05 -5.95
C ALA A 53 -11.12 -14.40 -5.00
N ALA A 54 -10.34 -13.40 -4.57
CA ALA A 54 -9.26 -13.59 -3.61
C ALA A 54 -9.77 -13.99 -2.22
N VAL A 55 -10.87 -13.40 -1.75
CA VAL A 55 -11.53 -13.80 -0.49
C VAL A 55 -12.03 -15.24 -0.58
N GLY A 56 -12.61 -15.65 -1.71
CA GLY A 56 -12.98 -17.04 -1.96
C GLY A 56 -11.81 -18.03 -1.93
N LEU A 57 -10.57 -17.56 -2.09
CA LEU A 57 -9.35 -18.35 -1.95
C LEU A 57 -8.71 -18.28 -0.54
N GLY A 58 -9.35 -17.60 0.42
CA GLY A 58 -8.91 -17.49 1.80
C GLY A 58 -8.09 -16.24 2.11
N VAL A 59 -8.16 -15.21 1.27
CA VAL A 59 -7.69 -13.87 1.64
C VAL A 59 -8.68 -13.27 2.63
N THR A 60 -8.20 -12.85 3.80
CA THR A 60 -9.03 -12.23 4.84
C THR A 60 -8.76 -10.74 5.01
N LYS A 61 -7.68 -10.25 4.39
CA LYS A 61 -7.28 -8.85 4.44
C LYS A 61 -7.06 -8.27 3.06
N ILE A 62 -7.66 -7.11 2.79
CA ILE A 62 -7.37 -6.30 1.60
C ILE A 62 -6.81 -4.95 2.04
N ARG A 63 -5.82 -4.44 1.30
CA ARG A 63 -5.30 -3.09 1.48
C ARG A 63 -5.24 -2.35 0.17
N LEU A 64 -5.89 -1.21 0.11
CA LEU A 64 -5.81 -0.28 -0.99
C LEU A 64 -4.52 0.55 -0.89
N THR A 65 -3.83 0.66 -2.00
CA THR A 65 -2.58 1.39 -2.16
C THR A 65 -2.53 1.97 -3.57
N GLY A 66 -1.36 2.31 -4.04
CA GLY A 66 -1.11 2.78 -5.40
C GLY A 66 0.08 3.71 -5.41
N GLY A 67 0.08 4.69 -6.29
CA GLY A 67 0.78 5.93 -6.04
C GLY A 67 0.12 6.58 -4.82
N GLU A 68 -0.98 7.31 -5.02
CA GLU A 68 -1.83 7.75 -3.91
C GLU A 68 -3.29 7.31 -4.18
N PRO A 69 -3.89 6.45 -3.33
CA PRO A 69 -5.22 5.92 -3.59
C PRO A 69 -6.31 7.00 -3.60
N LEU A 70 -6.15 8.09 -2.84
CA LEU A 70 -7.14 9.15 -2.76
C LEU A 70 -7.21 10.04 -4.01
N VAL A 71 -6.26 9.95 -4.95
CA VAL A 71 -6.41 10.60 -6.26
C VAL A 71 -7.26 9.78 -7.24
N LYS A 72 -7.57 8.51 -6.91
CA LYS A 72 -8.41 7.66 -7.75
C LYS A 72 -9.86 8.12 -7.64
N ARG A 73 -10.42 8.56 -8.75
CA ARG A 73 -11.86 8.89 -8.82
C ARG A 73 -12.70 7.66 -8.47
N GLY A 74 -13.67 7.82 -7.58
CA GLY A 74 -14.55 6.73 -7.14
C GLY A 74 -13.94 5.82 -6.06
N ILE A 75 -12.84 6.21 -5.41
CA ILE A 75 -12.18 5.40 -4.37
C ILE A 75 -13.11 5.00 -3.22
N VAL A 76 -14.02 5.89 -2.80
CA VAL A 76 -15.00 5.61 -1.76
C VAL A 76 -15.98 4.51 -2.19
N GLU A 77 -16.37 4.50 -3.47
CA GLU A 77 -17.23 3.45 -4.03
C GLU A 77 -16.51 2.10 -4.08
N LEU A 78 -15.24 2.08 -4.46
CA LEU A 78 -14.44 0.85 -4.37
C LEU A 78 -14.35 0.32 -2.95
N VAL A 79 -14.16 1.21 -1.95
CA VAL A 79 -14.17 0.81 -0.53
C VAL A 79 -15.50 0.16 -0.17
N ARG A 80 -16.64 0.74 -0.57
CA ARG A 80 -17.98 0.20 -0.31
C ARG A 80 -18.18 -1.18 -0.96
N MET A 81 -17.78 -1.33 -2.23
CA MET A 81 -17.84 -2.62 -2.93
C MET A 81 -17.02 -3.70 -2.22
N LEU A 82 -15.79 -3.37 -1.80
CA LEU A 82 -14.91 -4.32 -1.12
C LEU A 82 -15.40 -4.66 0.29
N ALA A 83 -15.88 -3.68 1.04
CA ALA A 83 -16.43 -3.89 2.39
C ALA A 83 -17.67 -4.80 2.40
N ALA A 84 -18.42 -4.85 1.29
CA ALA A 84 -19.59 -5.73 1.14
C ALA A 84 -19.22 -7.20 0.87
N ILE A 85 -17.96 -7.55 0.64
CA ILE A 85 -17.53 -8.91 0.33
C ILE A 85 -17.63 -9.79 1.58
N GLN A 86 -18.48 -10.80 1.55
CA GLN A 86 -18.61 -11.77 2.65
C GLN A 86 -17.30 -12.54 2.85
N GLY A 87 -16.83 -12.62 4.09
CA GLY A 87 -15.59 -13.30 4.46
C GLY A 87 -14.34 -12.40 4.42
N LEU A 88 -14.44 -11.15 3.98
CA LEU A 88 -13.40 -10.17 4.19
C LEU A 88 -13.44 -9.70 5.65
N GLU A 89 -12.34 -9.90 6.39
CA GLU A 89 -12.25 -9.56 7.82
C GLU A 89 -11.69 -8.16 8.04
N HIS A 90 -10.86 -7.65 7.10
CA HIS A 90 -10.17 -6.37 7.29
C HIS A 90 -9.87 -5.65 5.98
N LEU A 91 -10.47 -4.49 5.80
CA LEU A 91 -10.22 -3.58 4.69
C LEU A 91 -9.42 -2.37 5.17
N ALA A 92 -8.26 -2.13 4.58
CA ALA A 92 -7.35 -1.08 5.00
C ALA A 92 -6.89 -0.21 3.82
N MET A 93 -6.39 0.97 4.11
CA MET A 93 -5.77 1.86 3.13
C MET A 93 -4.39 2.31 3.59
N THR A 94 -3.47 2.54 2.63
CA THR A 94 -2.24 3.29 2.87
C THR A 94 -2.28 4.52 1.98
N THR A 95 -2.12 5.68 2.56
CA THR A 95 -2.20 7.00 1.90
C THR A 95 -1.06 7.90 2.40
N ASN A 96 -0.72 8.92 1.63
CA ASN A 96 0.19 9.99 2.10
C ASN A 96 -0.52 11.01 3.02
N GLY A 97 -1.84 10.89 3.20
CA GLY A 97 -2.63 11.70 4.12
C GLY A 97 -3.12 13.04 3.57
N THR A 98 -2.47 13.61 2.55
CA THR A 98 -2.71 15.00 2.11
C THR A 98 -4.12 15.28 1.59
N LEU A 99 -4.85 14.25 1.16
CA LEU A 99 -6.25 14.38 0.71
C LEU A 99 -7.24 13.78 1.72
N LEU A 100 -6.73 13.22 2.84
CA LEU A 100 -7.53 12.37 3.72
C LEU A 100 -8.60 13.17 4.49
N ALA A 101 -8.32 14.43 4.86
CA ALA A 101 -9.28 15.28 5.56
C ALA A 101 -10.62 15.41 4.82
N ARG A 102 -10.58 15.42 3.48
CA ARG A 102 -11.78 15.50 2.63
C ARG A 102 -12.52 14.17 2.45
N HIS A 103 -11.87 13.04 2.77
CA HIS A 103 -12.38 11.71 2.49
C HIS A 103 -12.68 10.87 3.73
N ALA A 104 -12.12 11.22 4.90
CA ALA A 104 -12.15 10.38 6.09
C ALA A 104 -13.56 9.93 6.49
N GLY A 105 -14.52 10.85 6.57
CA GLY A 105 -15.92 10.52 6.90
C GLY A 105 -16.53 9.55 5.89
N ALA A 106 -16.45 9.86 4.60
CA ALA A 106 -17.00 9.02 3.55
C ALA A 106 -16.35 7.62 3.48
N LEU A 107 -15.03 7.52 3.74
CA LEU A 107 -14.32 6.23 3.83
C LEU A 107 -14.80 5.42 5.04
N ARG A 108 -15.06 6.07 6.18
CA ARG A 108 -15.60 5.41 7.37
C ARG A 108 -16.99 4.85 7.11
N GLU A 109 -17.88 5.66 6.54
CA GLU A 109 -19.23 5.25 6.14
C GLU A 109 -19.25 4.14 5.09
N ALA A 110 -18.25 4.13 4.19
CA ALA A 110 -18.10 3.08 3.19
C ALA A 110 -17.58 1.75 3.76
N GLY A 111 -17.16 1.69 5.02
CA GLY A 111 -16.74 0.45 5.67
C GLY A 111 -15.22 0.20 5.66
N LEU A 112 -14.40 1.25 5.53
CA LEU A 112 -12.95 1.10 5.74
C LEU A 112 -12.64 0.88 7.22
N ASP A 113 -11.78 -0.10 7.55
CA ASP A 113 -11.49 -0.46 8.95
C ASP A 113 -10.30 0.30 9.53
N SER A 114 -9.23 0.54 8.75
CA SER A 114 -8.03 1.18 9.27
C SER A 114 -7.22 1.91 8.20
N ILE A 115 -6.45 2.89 8.63
CA ILE A 115 -5.63 3.73 7.78
C ILE A 115 -4.17 3.69 8.21
N ASN A 116 -3.27 3.50 7.23
CA ASN A 116 -1.87 3.80 7.41
C ASN A 116 -1.56 5.11 6.69
N ILE A 117 -0.94 6.06 7.38
CA ILE A 117 -0.49 7.34 6.82
C ILE A 117 1.03 7.29 6.66
N SER A 118 1.52 7.56 5.46
CA SER A 118 2.97 7.66 5.20
C SER A 118 3.44 9.06 5.56
N LEU A 119 4.24 9.16 6.63
CA LEU A 119 4.79 10.42 7.15
C LEU A 119 6.17 10.14 7.74
N ASP A 120 7.22 10.60 7.06
CA ASP A 120 8.60 10.24 7.39
C ASP A 120 9.28 11.22 8.33
N THR A 121 8.73 12.42 8.52
CA THR A 121 9.25 13.46 9.38
C THR A 121 8.14 14.36 9.92
N LEU A 122 8.39 15.07 11.01
CA LEU A 122 7.54 16.14 11.55
C LEU A 122 8.09 17.52 11.25
N ASP A 123 9.28 17.63 10.64
CA ASP A 123 9.88 18.88 10.21
C ASP A 123 9.32 19.31 8.85
N PRO A 124 8.68 20.50 8.73
CA PRO A 124 8.07 20.95 7.49
C PRO A 124 9.05 21.11 6.33
N ALA A 125 10.27 21.61 6.62
CA ALA A 125 11.29 21.81 5.58
C ALA A 125 11.76 20.46 5.03
N ARG A 126 12.05 19.51 5.92
CA ARG A 126 12.42 18.14 5.56
C ARG A 126 11.28 17.40 4.85
N TYR A 127 10.02 17.61 5.26
CA TYR A 127 8.88 17.03 4.58
C TYR A 127 8.77 17.51 3.13
N ASN A 128 8.92 18.81 2.91
CA ASN A 128 8.92 19.38 1.55
C ASN A 128 10.10 18.86 0.72
N GLU A 129 11.30 18.76 1.29
CA GLU A 129 12.47 18.16 0.63
C GLU A 129 12.19 16.70 0.20
N LEU A 130 11.71 15.86 1.11
CA LEU A 130 11.44 14.44 0.84
C LEU A 130 10.32 14.24 -0.17
N THR A 131 9.25 15.01 -0.08
CA THR A 131 8.05 14.87 -0.92
C THR A 131 8.08 15.72 -2.19
N ARG A 132 8.95 16.72 -2.26
CA ARG A 132 9.13 17.72 -3.34
C ARG A 132 7.94 18.62 -3.62
N ARG A 133 6.71 18.21 -3.29
CA ARG A 133 5.46 18.92 -3.63
C ARG A 133 4.46 18.98 -2.48
N GLY A 134 4.79 18.38 -1.33
CA GLY A 134 3.85 18.27 -0.23
C GLY A 134 3.96 19.43 0.76
N ASP A 135 2.82 19.76 1.37
CA ASP A 135 2.74 20.50 2.60
C ASP A 135 2.45 19.51 3.73
N ILE A 136 3.21 19.59 4.82
CA ILE A 136 3.04 18.70 5.96
C ILE A 136 1.70 18.93 6.65
N GLU A 137 1.20 20.17 6.65
CA GLU A 137 -0.08 20.53 7.29
C GLU A 137 -1.23 19.73 6.68
N ASP A 138 -1.26 19.54 5.35
CA ASP A 138 -2.26 18.69 4.69
C ASP A 138 -2.26 17.25 5.22
N ALA A 139 -1.06 16.69 5.47
CA ALA A 139 -0.93 15.32 5.98
C ALA A 139 -1.31 15.22 7.46
N LEU A 140 -1.00 16.26 8.25
CA LEU A 140 -1.38 16.34 9.67
C LEU A 140 -2.89 16.55 9.83
N GLU A 141 -3.52 17.42 9.03
CA GLU A 141 -4.98 17.56 8.97
C GLU A 141 -5.65 16.23 8.59
N GLY A 142 -5.09 15.51 7.63
CA GLY A 142 -5.56 14.19 7.26
C GLY A 142 -5.46 13.16 8.38
N LEU A 143 -4.39 13.20 9.17
CA LEU A 143 -4.21 12.35 10.33
C LEU A 143 -5.27 12.66 11.41
N GLU A 144 -5.48 13.93 11.72
CA GLU A 144 -6.49 14.37 12.68
C GLU A 144 -7.88 13.97 12.24
N ALA A 145 -8.25 14.26 10.99
CA ALA A 145 -9.55 13.85 10.45
C ALA A 145 -9.79 12.34 10.51
N ALA A 146 -8.76 11.52 10.29
CA ALA A 146 -8.89 10.07 10.44
C ALA A 146 -9.13 9.65 11.89
N LEU A 147 -8.42 10.25 12.84
CA LEU A 147 -8.60 9.99 14.27
C LEU A 147 -9.98 10.43 14.76
N ASP A 148 -10.47 11.59 14.34
CA ASP A 148 -11.80 12.12 14.66
C ASP A 148 -12.94 11.22 14.16
N GLN A 149 -12.71 10.53 13.02
CA GLN A 149 -13.63 9.50 12.52
C GLN A 149 -13.48 8.14 13.20
N GLY A 150 -12.65 8.04 14.24
CA GLY A 150 -12.43 6.82 15.01
C GLY A 150 -11.69 5.72 14.27
N PHE A 151 -10.88 6.06 13.26
CA PHE A 151 -10.02 5.07 12.62
C PHE A 151 -8.86 4.65 13.52
N PRO A 152 -8.53 3.36 13.59
CA PRO A 152 -7.21 2.92 14.00
C PRO A 152 -6.17 3.45 12.99
N VAL A 153 -5.36 4.44 13.41
CA VAL A 153 -4.33 5.07 12.56
C VAL A 153 -2.95 4.53 12.90
N LYS A 154 -2.20 4.21 11.85
CA LYS A 154 -0.79 3.86 11.94
C LYS A 154 0.04 4.78 11.03
N VAL A 155 1.00 5.47 11.59
CA VAL A 155 1.99 6.23 10.82
C VAL A 155 3.09 5.28 10.35
N ASN A 156 3.28 5.18 9.05
CA ASN A 156 4.41 4.51 8.43
C ASN A 156 5.54 5.53 8.26
N MET A 157 6.68 5.29 8.88
CA MET A 157 7.89 6.10 8.76
C MET A 157 8.99 5.28 8.09
N VAL A 158 9.40 5.68 6.89
CA VAL A 158 10.58 5.10 6.22
C VAL A 158 11.82 5.71 6.86
N VAL A 159 12.67 4.84 7.41
CA VAL A 159 13.94 5.26 8.02
C VAL A 159 15.00 5.30 6.93
N LEU A 160 15.37 6.52 6.54
CA LEU A 160 16.42 6.80 5.56
C LEU A 160 17.80 6.79 6.22
N GLY A 161 18.86 6.80 5.42
CA GLY A 161 20.24 6.74 5.94
C GLY A 161 20.65 7.94 6.82
N ASP A 162 19.97 9.07 6.68
CA ASP A 162 20.15 10.32 7.42
C ASP A 162 19.09 10.56 8.50
N THR A 163 18.11 9.64 8.66
CA THR A 163 17.10 9.74 9.73
C THR A 163 17.76 9.53 11.09
N THR A 164 17.58 10.48 11.99
CA THR A 164 18.18 10.47 13.33
C THR A 164 17.30 9.75 14.36
N GLU A 165 17.91 9.25 15.43
CA GLU A 165 17.19 8.68 16.57
C GLU A 165 16.23 9.70 17.22
N SER A 166 16.57 10.99 17.21
CA SER A 166 15.72 12.07 17.71
C SER A 166 14.46 12.23 16.90
N GLU A 167 14.51 12.12 15.55
CA GLU A 167 13.34 12.15 14.68
C GLU A 167 12.43 10.96 14.94
N ILE A 168 13.01 9.75 15.09
CA ILE A 168 12.24 8.53 15.42
C ILE A 168 11.55 8.70 16.80
N ALA A 169 12.27 9.19 17.80
CA ALA A 169 11.72 9.43 19.14
C ALA A 169 10.60 10.49 19.10
N GLY A 170 10.82 11.59 18.38
CA GLY A 170 9.82 12.64 18.17
C GLY A 170 8.56 12.13 17.49
N MET A 171 8.69 11.34 16.42
CA MET A 171 7.54 10.72 15.73
C MET A 171 6.77 9.78 16.67
N ARG A 172 7.46 8.97 17.46
CA ARG A 172 6.82 8.09 18.45
C ARG A 172 6.05 8.87 19.50
N ALA A 173 6.65 9.92 20.06
CA ALA A 173 6.00 10.79 21.06
C ALA A 173 4.78 11.50 20.48
N PHE A 174 4.89 12.06 19.28
CA PHE A 174 3.79 12.71 18.56
C PHE A 174 2.62 11.75 18.35
N CYS A 175 2.87 10.57 17.77
CA CYS A 175 1.82 9.58 17.51
C CYS A 175 1.17 9.08 18.80
N ALA A 176 1.94 8.81 19.85
CA ALA A 176 1.41 8.39 21.15
C ALA A 176 0.48 9.46 21.76
N ALA A 177 0.85 10.74 21.69
CA ALA A 177 0.04 11.86 22.15
C ALA A 177 -1.29 12.00 21.38
N LYS A 178 -1.31 11.60 20.08
CA LYS A 178 -2.50 11.63 19.24
C LYS A 178 -3.32 10.33 19.28
N GLY A 179 -2.87 9.28 19.98
CA GLY A 179 -3.55 7.98 19.99
C GLY A 179 -3.30 7.13 18.72
N ALA A 180 -2.30 7.50 17.92
CA ALA A 180 -1.84 6.73 16.77
C ALA A 180 -0.66 5.82 17.12
N SER A 181 -0.33 4.88 16.24
CA SER A 181 0.85 4.02 16.38
C SER A 181 1.86 4.29 15.26
N VAL A 182 3.15 4.06 15.54
CA VAL A 182 4.23 4.19 14.54
C VAL A 182 4.68 2.81 14.06
N GLN A 183 4.91 2.70 12.75
CA GLN A 183 5.55 1.56 12.13
C GLN A 183 6.79 2.05 11.37
N LEU A 184 7.97 1.70 11.89
CA LEU A 184 9.22 1.98 11.22
C LEU A 184 9.41 1.00 10.05
N ILE A 185 9.83 1.52 8.91
CA ILE A 185 10.04 0.77 7.66
C ILE A 185 11.49 0.97 7.23
N ASN A 186 12.20 -0.13 7.01
CA ASN A 186 13.53 -0.05 6.42
C ASN A 186 13.43 0.47 4.99
N HIS A 187 14.25 1.46 4.67
CA HIS A 187 14.41 1.87 3.27
C HIS A 187 14.99 0.73 2.42
N TYR A 188 14.47 0.55 1.23
CA TYR A 188 14.96 -0.44 0.26
C TYR A 188 14.69 0.04 -1.16
N GLU A 189 15.56 -0.35 -2.06
CA GLU A 189 15.37 -0.17 -3.48
C GLU A 189 14.83 -1.46 -4.12
N LEU A 190 13.90 -1.31 -5.07
CA LEU A 190 13.32 -2.47 -5.76
C LEU A 190 14.36 -3.21 -6.61
N THR A 191 15.33 -2.49 -7.15
CA THR A 191 16.41 -2.99 -7.99
C THR A 191 17.46 -3.77 -7.22
N GLU A 192 17.46 -3.62 -5.89
CA GLU A 192 18.34 -4.38 -5.03
C GLU A 192 17.71 -5.71 -4.56
N ARG A 193 18.58 -6.67 -4.28
CA ARG A 193 18.14 -7.92 -3.68
C ARG A 193 17.61 -7.68 -2.27
N LYS A 194 16.41 -8.18 -2.01
CA LYS A 194 15.79 -8.09 -0.68
C LYS A 194 16.71 -8.69 0.38
N ARG A 195 16.93 -7.94 1.46
CA ARG A 195 17.63 -8.38 2.68
C ARG A 195 16.61 -8.88 3.69
N ASP A 196 16.81 -10.07 4.28
CA ASP A 196 15.89 -10.62 5.29
C ASP A 196 16.24 -10.12 6.71
N GLN A 197 17.51 -9.79 6.97
CA GLN A 197 17.94 -9.18 8.24
C GLN A 197 17.93 -7.67 8.10
N GLN A 198 17.07 -7.03 8.87
CA GLN A 198 16.88 -5.58 8.85
C GLN A 198 16.62 -5.07 10.27
N ALA A 199 16.85 -3.77 10.50
CA ALA A 199 16.69 -3.14 11.79
C ALA A 199 15.24 -3.16 12.29
N PHE A 200 14.26 -3.15 11.35
CA PHE A 200 12.84 -3.08 11.67
C PHE A 200 12.08 -4.23 11.00
N ASP A 201 10.90 -4.57 11.53
CA ASP A 201 10.04 -5.67 11.05
C ASP A 201 9.39 -5.44 9.68
N ARG A 202 9.67 -4.32 9.03
CA ARG A 202 9.09 -4.00 7.72
C ARG A 202 10.15 -3.62 6.70
N PRO A 203 10.06 -4.20 5.50
CA PRO A 203 9.14 -5.27 5.05
C PRO A 203 9.39 -6.57 5.81
N PRO A 204 8.37 -7.44 6.01
CA PRO A 204 8.56 -8.70 6.74
C PRO A 204 9.54 -9.63 6.02
N SER A 205 10.14 -10.53 6.77
CA SER A 205 10.99 -11.61 6.23
C SER A 205 10.22 -12.48 5.23
N CYS A 206 10.93 -13.12 4.30
CA CYS A 206 10.30 -13.87 3.22
C CYS A 206 9.53 -15.09 3.71
N ASP A 207 9.98 -15.74 4.77
CA ASP A 207 9.35 -16.91 5.41
C ASP A 207 7.97 -16.58 6.03
N ARG A 208 7.77 -15.33 6.48
CA ARG A 208 6.51 -14.85 7.05
C ARG A 208 5.65 -14.05 6.08
N CYS A 209 6.01 -14.01 4.79
CA CYS A 209 5.32 -13.18 3.82
C CYS A 209 4.02 -13.83 3.34
N ASN A 210 2.87 -13.27 3.72
CA ASN A 210 1.52 -13.74 3.38
C ASN A 210 0.84 -12.94 2.27
N ARG A 211 1.59 -12.20 1.42
CA ARG A 211 1.04 -11.19 0.52
C ARG A 211 1.09 -11.59 -0.94
N VAL A 212 0.05 -11.20 -1.68
CA VAL A 212 0.02 -11.08 -3.14
C VAL A 212 -0.45 -9.67 -3.49
N ARG A 213 -0.14 -9.19 -4.70
CA ARG A 213 -0.50 -7.83 -5.14
C ARG A 213 -1.26 -7.89 -6.45
N LEU A 214 -2.28 -7.04 -6.56
CA LEU A 214 -2.93 -6.66 -7.80
C LEU A 214 -2.43 -5.27 -8.18
N LEU A 215 -1.92 -5.11 -9.39
CA LEU A 215 -1.52 -3.82 -9.94
C LEU A 215 -2.69 -3.18 -10.69
N ALA A 216 -2.64 -1.87 -10.86
CA ALA A 216 -3.71 -1.10 -11.50
C ALA A 216 -4.00 -1.52 -12.95
N ASP A 217 -3.01 -2.13 -13.63
CA ASP A 217 -3.12 -2.63 -15.00
C ASP A 217 -3.63 -4.08 -15.11
N GLY A 218 -4.02 -4.70 -14.01
CA GLY A 218 -4.50 -6.08 -13.99
C GLY A 218 -3.40 -7.14 -13.94
N SER A 219 -2.16 -6.76 -13.68
CA SER A 219 -1.10 -7.72 -13.39
C SER A 219 -1.15 -8.15 -11.93
N LEU A 220 -1.05 -9.44 -11.67
CA LEU A 220 -0.85 -10.02 -10.35
C LEU A 220 0.65 -10.18 -10.10
N LYS A 221 1.14 -9.63 -9.00
CA LYS A 221 2.56 -9.70 -8.61
C LYS A 221 2.72 -10.57 -7.36
N PRO A 222 3.32 -11.75 -7.50
CA PRO A 222 3.54 -12.69 -6.38
C PRO A 222 4.40 -12.11 -5.27
N CYS A 223 5.41 -11.33 -5.64
CA CYS A 223 6.39 -10.74 -4.74
C CYS A 223 6.76 -9.33 -5.15
N LEU A 224 6.92 -8.43 -4.18
CA LEU A 224 7.41 -7.07 -4.41
C LEU A 224 8.79 -7.08 -5.07
N HIS A 225 9.68 -7.94 -4.60
CA HIS A 225 11.05 -8.10 -5.06
C HIS A 225 11.16 -9.25 -6.07
N SER A 226 10.47 -9.17 -7.19
CA SER A 226 10.52 -10.14 -8.28
C SER A 226 9.98 -9.51 -9.57
N ASN A 227 10.51 -9.91 -10.71
CA ASN A 227 9.96 -9.55 -12.03
C ASN A 227 8.79 -10.45 -12.46
N ALA A 228 8.49 -11.52 -11.70
CA ALA A 228 7.39 -12.41 -12.01
C ALA A 228 6.05 -11.68 -11.89
N GLU A 229 5.21 -11.84 -12.89
CA GLU A 229 3.85 -11.32 -12.99
C GLU A 229 2.96 -12.35 -13.68
N VAL A 230 1.70 -12.40 -13.29
CA VAL A 230 0.64 -13.18 -13.93
C VAL A 230 -0.42 -12.22 -14.40
N ARG A 231 -0.79 -12.25 -15.67
CA ARG A 231 -1.88 -11.43 -16.20
C ARG A 231 -3.21 -12.00 -15.78
N LEU A 232 -4.12 -11.16 -15.30
CA LEU A 232 -5.49 -11.57 -14.99
C LEU A 232 -6.23 -12.00 -16.25
N ASP A 233 -6.91 -13.13 -16.15
CA ASP A 233 -7.95 -13.57 -17.07
C ASP A 233 -9.29 -13.53 -16.32
N PHE A 234 -10.15 -12.58 -16.68
CA PHE A 234 -11.45 -12.39 -16.03
C PHE A 234 -12.41 -13.55 -16.24
N SER A 235 -12.20 -14.39 -17.25
CA SER A 235 -12.98 -15.65 -17.43
C SER A 235 -12.55 -16.75 -16.46
N ARG A 236 -11.35 -16.62 -15.84
CA ARG A 236 -10.73 -17.60 -14.92
C ARG A 236 -9.97 -16.93 -13.79
N LEU A 237 -10.63 -15.99 -13.08
CA LEU A 237 -10.00 -15.20 -12.02
C LEU A 237 -9.38 -16.05 -10.91
N ALA A 238 -10.08 -17.09 -10.46
CA ALA A 238 -9.59 -17.95 -9.39
C ALA A 238 -8.31 -18.69 -9.78
N GLU A 239 -8.22 -19.13 -11.05
CA GLU A 239 -7.02 -19.78 -11.58
C GLU A 239 -5.86 -18.80 -11.69
N SER A 240 -6.08 -17.60 -12.24
CA SER A 240 -5.05 -16.54 -12.31
C SER A 240 -4.48 -16.18 -10.94
N LEU A 241 -5.34 -16.06 -9.92
CA LEU A 241 -4.92 -15.83 -8.54
C LEU A 241 -4.12 -17.00 -7.96
N ARG A 242 -4.56 -18.25 -8.21
CA ARG A 242 -3.83 -19.46 -7.78
C ARG A 242 -2.44 -19.52 -8.42
N GLU A 243 -2.38 -19.26 -9.73
CA GLU A 243 -1.12 -19.23 -10.48
C GLU A 243 -0.16 -18.20 -9.87
N ALA A 244 -0.63 -16.98 -9.61
CA ALA A 244 0.16 -15.93 -8.98
C ALA A 244 0.64 -16.33 -7.57
N ILE A 245 -0.22 -16.98 -6.77
CA ILE A 245 0.16 -17.44 -5.43
C ILE A 245 1.23 -18.55 -5.50
N LEU A 246 1.08 -19.51 -6.41
CA LEU A 246 2.04 -20.60 -6.58
C LEU A 246 3.36 -20.14 -7.20
N ALA A 247 3.34 -19.08 -8.04
CA ALA A 247 4.54 -18.45 -8.61
C ALA A 247 5.33 -17.60 -7.59
N LYS A 248 4.87 -17.51 -6.33
CA LYS A 248 5.56 -16.73 -5.31
C LYS A 248 6.93 -17.35 -5.00
N PRO A 249 8.04 -16.57 -5.08
CA PRO A 249 9.36 -17.12 -4.84
C PRO A 249 9.57 -17.43 -3.35
N ARG A 250 10.44 -18.40 -3.04
CA ARG A 250 10.85 -18.68 -1.66
C ARG A 250 11.47 -17.45 -1.00
N ARG A 251 12.34 -16.72 -1.74
CA ARG A 251 12.95 -15.46 -1.31
C ARG A 251 12.84 -14.42 -2.42
N GLY A 252 12.60 -13.16 -2.03
CA GLY A 252 12.62 -12.04 -2.96
C GLY A 252 14.02 -11.77 -3.50
N GLY A 253 14.10 -11.53 -4.80
CA GLY A 253 15.27 -11.04 -5.49
C GLY A 253 15.24 -9.52 -5.66
N ALA A 254 15.37 -9.06 -6.90
CA ALA A 254 15.20 -7.68 -7.34
C ALA A 254 13.94 -7.56 -8.22
N CYS A 255 13.39 -6.36 -8.32
CA CYS A 255 12.34 -6.00 -9.26
C CYS A 255 12.84 -4.82 -10.11
N THR A 256 12.98 -5.07 -11.41
CA THR A 256 13.51 -4.09 -12.38
C THR A 256 12.49 -3.70 -13.46
N ASN A 257 11.31 -4.33 -13.45
CA ASN A 257 10.27 -4.14 -14.47
C ASN A 257 9.12 -3.23 -14.00
N ARG A 258 9.19 -2.70 -12.78
CA ARG A 258 8.13 -1.84 -12.21
C ARG A 258 8.73 -0.74 -11.33
N ALA A 259 8.08 0.42 -11.32
CA ALA A 259 8.35 1.48 -10.35
C ALA A 259 7.60 1.23 -9.03
N MET A 260 8.07 1.84 -7.93
CA MET A 260 7.47 1.71 -6.60
C MET A 260 5.99 2.14 -6.60
N THR A 261 5.65 3.20 -7.30
CA THR A 261 4.28 3.75 -7.42
C THR A 261 3.32 2.82 -8.15
N GLU A 262 3.80 1.99 -9.07
CA GLU A 262 2.97 1.00 -9.76
C GLU A 262 2.61 -0.18 -8.84
N ILE A 263 3.53 -0.56 -7.94
CA ILE A 263 3.38 -1.76 -7.09
C ILE A 263 2.64 -1.43 -5.78
N GLY A 264 2.61 -0.18 -5.38
CA GLY A 264 2.04 0.24 -4.11
C GLY A 264 2.86 -0.26 -2.92
N GLY A 265 3.98 0.35 -2.69
CA GLY A 265 5.05 0.02 -1.71
C GLY A 265 4.62 -0.27 -0.29
#